data_66415c6bd407f575672f1331060ca7ea
#
_entry.id   66415c6bd407f575672f1331060ca7ea
#
_cell.length_a   1.000
_cell.length_b   1.000
_cell.length_c   1.000
_cell.angle_alpha   90.00
_cell.angle_beta   90.00
_cell.angle_gamma   90.00
#
_symmetry.space_group_name_H-M   'P 1'
#
loop_
_entity.id
_entity.type
_entity.pdbx_description
1 polymer ?
#
loop_
_entity_poly.entity_id
_entity_poly.type
_entity_poly.pdbx_seq_one_letter_code
_entity_poly.pdbx_strand_id
1 'polypeptide(L)'
;MQWPFYTYNYKTYSGRDSYKYISRLLKGSSKVYIVSPYIDLYYAKMLRRLSANKKIYIVSSSMDDEAKKVLTKRHLNMPLFYSAVLSLLLAALLVLLGNTEIASACTTFAFVLSVGTAIAFKFSRPKNIMLKVPGDFVHAKLYIGDSIAIQGSANLTYKGMHSNVEHIEVIYDKQAVKRLAEEFWRIWSKY
;
A
#
# COMPACT_ATOMS: atom_id res chain seq x y z
N MET A 1 15.73 -35.88 -5.07
CA MET A 1 14.95 -35.28 -3.96
C MET A 1 13.48 -35.36 -4.33
N GLN A 2 12.74 -36.32 -3.79
CA GLN A 2 11.30 -36.44 -4.05
C GLN A 2 10.58 -35.41 -3.19
N TRP A 3 9.84 -34.53 -3.83
CA TRP A 3 8.94 -33.63 -3.13
C TRP A 3 7.78 -34.46 -2.60
N PRO A 4 7.48 -34.43 -1.29
CA PRO A 4 6.31 -35.11 -0.79
C PRO A 4 5.07 -34.47 -1.42
N PHE A 5 4.27 -35.28 -2.12
CA PHE A 5 2.96 -34.87 -2.64
C PHE A 5 2.02 -34.65 -1.45
N TYR A 6 1.93 -33.43 -0.96
CA TYR A 6 0.89 -33.07 0.00
C TYR A 6 -0.36 -32.66 -0.74
N THR A 7 -1.45 -33.37 -0.54
CA THR A 7 -2.77 -32.94 -0.98
C THR A 7 -3.20 -31.76 -0.12
N TYR A 8 -3.08 -30.55 -0.66
CA TYR A 8 -3.56 -29.35 0.00
C TYR A 8 -5.03 -29.10 -0.32
N ASN A 9 -5.77 -28.54 0.63
CA ASN A 9 -7.07 -27.97 0.32
C ASN A 9 -6.88 -26.65 -0.44
N TYR A 10 -7.00 -26.69 -1.75
CA TYR A 10 -6.89 -25.54 -2.63
C TYR A 10 -7.97 -25.56 -3.71
N LYS A 11 -8.25 -24.40 -4.28
CA LYS A 11 -9.11 -24.24 -5.46
C LYS A 11 -8.33 -23.53 -6.54
N THR A 12 -8.41 -24.02 -7.76
CA THR A 12 -7.84 -23.37 -8.93
C THR A 12 -8.87 -22.47 -9.60
N TYR A 13 -8.40 -21.39 -10.15
CA TYR A 13 -9.21 -20.47 -10.95
C TYR A 13 -8.39 -20.02 -12.15
N SER A 14 -9.00 -20.05 -13.35
CA SER A 14 -8.43 -19.50 -14.58
C SER A 14 -9.43 -18.54 -15.19
N GLY A 15 -9.03 -17.28 -15.38
CA GLY A 15 -9.92 -16.27 -15.94
C GLY A 15 -9.44 -14.84 -15.73
N ARG A 16 -10.31 -13.87 -16.01
CA ARG A 16 -9.99 -12.44 -15.98
C ARG A 16 -10.34 -11.75 -14.65
N ASP A 17 -10.89 -12.50 -13.69
CA ASP A 17 -11.45 -11.95 -12.45
C ASP A 17 -10.60 -12.31 -11.21
N SER A 18 -9.29 -12.50 -11.36
CA SER A 18 -8.38 -12.84 -10.26
C SER A 18 -8.47 -11.83 -9.10
N TYR A 19 -8.84 -10.57 -9.40
CA TYR A 19 -9.07 -9.53 -8.41
C TYR A 19 -10.10 -9.90 -7.33
N LYS A 20 -11.11 -10.73 -7.65
CA LYS A 20 -12.14 -11.15 -6.69
C LYS A 20 -11.54 -11.91 -5.51
N TYR A 21 -10.59 -12.77 -5.78
CA TYR A 21 -9.91 -13.60 -4.78
C TYR A 21 -8.83 -12.80 -4.05
N ILE A 22 -7.94 -12.15 -4.80
CA ILE A 22 -6.81 -11.42 -4.24
C ILE A 22 -7.29 -10.21 -3.42
N SER A 23 -8.27 -9.42 -3.90
CA SER A 23 -8.82 -8.30 -3.13
C SER A 23 -9.52 -8.76 -1.85
N ARG A 24 -10.19 -9.92 -1.87
CA ARG A 24 -10.81 -10.50 -0.65
C ARG A 24 -9.74 -10.83 0.38
N LEU A 25 -8.64 -11.48 -0.02
CA LEU A 25 -7.51 -11.76 0.85
C LEU A 25 -6.91 -10.47 1.40
N LEU A 26 -6.60 -9.50 0.52
CA LEU A 26 -5.98 -8.23 0.91
C LEU A 26 -6.84 -7.43 1.90
N LYS A 27 -8.16 -7.43 1.71
CA LYS A 27 -9.11 -6.71 2.58
C LYS A 27 -9.40 -7.47 3.87
N GLY A 28 -9.50 -8.78 3.82
CA GLY A 28 -9.93 -9.63 4.94
C GLY A 28 -8.86 -9.98 5.95
N SER A 29 -7.57 -9.82 5.62
CA SER A 29 -6.46 -10.20 6.51
C SER A 29 -5.95 -9.01 7.33
N SER A 30 -5.50 -9.27 8.57
CA SER A 30 -4.89 -8.28 9.46
C SER A 30 -3.42 -8.01 9.09
N LYS A 31 -2.76 -9.03 8.56
CA LYS A 31 -1.39 -8.97 8.06
C LYS A 31 -1.33 -9.58 6.66
N VAL A 32 -0.59 -8.95 5.76
CA VAL A 32 -0.50 -9.38 4.37
C VAL A 32 0.96 -9.40 3.92
N TYR A 33 1.34 -10.48 3.22
CA TYR A 33 2.62 -10.62 2.58
C TYR A 33 2.41 -10.73 1.06
N ILE A 34 3.16 -9.96 0.30
CA ILE A 34 3.00 -9.84 -1.14
C ILE A 34 4.35 -10.00 -1.81
N VAL A 35 4.44 -10.92 -2.77
CA VAL A 35 5.49 -10.94 -3.78
C VAL A 35 4.81 -10.72 -5.11
N SER A 36 5.19 -9.67 -5.82
CA SER A 36 4.68 -9.40 -7.17
C SER A 36 5.74 -8.64 -7.96
N PRO A 37 6.19 -9.15 -9.10
CA PRO A 37 7.20 -8.45 -9.90
C PRO A 37 6.76 -7.05 -10.27
N TYR A 38 5.48 -6.85 -10.54
CA TYR A 38 4.92 -5.57 -10.96
C TYR A 38 3.79 -5.12 -10.04
N ILE A 39 3.84 -3.86 -9.63
CA ILE A 39 2.77 -3.18 -8.88
C ILE A 39 2.52 -1.83 -9.55
N ASP A 40 1.29 -1.60 -9.98
CA ASP A 40 0.89 -0.33 -10.58
C ASP A 40 0.36 0.68 -9.54
N LEU A 41 0.16 1.91 -10.01
CA LEU A 41 -0.32 3.01 -9.17
C LEU A 41 -1.70 2.73 -8.55
N TYR A 42 -2.59 2.02 -9.27
CA TYR A 42 -3.93 1.69 -8.76
C TYR A 42 -3.84 0.84 -7.50
N TYR A 43 -3.08 -0.27 -7.56
CA TYR A 43 -2.90 -1.16 -6.42
C TYR A 43 -2.01 -0.56 -5.34
N ALA A 44 -1.01 0.25 -5.69
CA ALA A 44 -0.23 1.00 -4.71
C ALA A 44 -1.12 1.92 -3.85
N LYS A 45 -2.07 2.64 -4.46
CA LYS A 45 -3.05 3.46 -3.74
C LYS A 45 -3.98 2.61 -2.86
N MET A 46 -4.41 1.45 -3.34
CA MET A 46 -5.23 0.53 -2.56
C MET A 46 -4.46 0.00 -1.32
N LEU A 47 -3.23 -0.49 -1.50
CA LEU A 47 -2.37 -0.96 -0.40
C LEU A 47 -2.12 0.15 0.62
N ARG A 48 -1.90 1.38 0.14
CA ARG A 48 -1.75 2.56 1.01
C ARG A 48 -2.96 2.77 1.91
N ARG A 49 -4.18 2.67 1.37
CA ARG A 49 -5.41 2.79 2.16
C ARG A 49 -5.55 1.66 3.18
N LEU A 50 -5.27 0.43 2.76
CA LEU A 50 -5.35 -0.75 3.62
C LEU A 50 -4.34 -0.70 4.78
N SER A 51 -3.18 -0.08 4.57
CA SER A 51 -2.13 0.04 5.58
C SER A 51 -2.50 0.91 6.79
N ALA A 52 -3.62 1.62 6.74
CA ALA A 52 -4.15 2.33 7.91
C ALA A 52 -4.41 1.36 9.08
N ASN A 53 -4.92 0.17 8.79
CA ASN A 53 -5.41 -0.79 9.79
C ASN A 53 -4.70 -2.16 9.76
N LYS A 54 -3.69 -2.35 8.91
CA LYS A 54 -2.99 -3.65 8.78
C LYS A 54 -1.53 -3.50 8.36
N LYS A 55 -0.72 -4.50 8.72
CA LYS A 55 0.69 -4.58 8.30
C LYS A 55 0.80 -5.24 6.94
N ILE A 56 1.53 -4.62 6.02
CA ILE A 56 1.71 -5.08 4.64
C ILE A 56 3.20 -5.16 4.34
N TYR A 57 3.66 -6.34 3.99
CA TYR A 57 5.03 -6.62 3.57
C TYR A 57 5.04 -6.88 2.08
N ILE A 58 5.90 -6.20 1.35
CA ILE A 58 5.92 -6.22 -0.12
C ILE A 58 7.33 -6.47 -0.61
N VAL A 59 7.48 -7.45 -1.50
CA VAL A 59 8.65 -7.63 -2.35
C VAL A 59 8.22 -7.40 -3.79
N SER A 60 8.79 -6.41 -4.47
CA SER A 60 8.46 -6.10 -5.86
C SER A 60 9.69 -5.66 -6.62
N SER A 61 9.93 -6.31 -7.77
CA SER A 61 11.11 -6.05 -8.60
C SER A 61 10.99 -4.81 -9.46
N SER A 62 9.76 -4.45 -9.85
CA SER A 62 9.51 -3.31 -10.72
C SER A 62 8.22 -2.60 -10.32
N MET A 63 8.32 -1.31 -10.16
CA MET A 63 7.18 -0.43 -9.89
C MET A 63 7.40 0.88 -10.61
N ASP A 64 6.30 1.47 -11.07
CA ASP A 64 6.33 2.84 -11.55
C ASP A 64 6.77 3.78 -10.42
N ASP A 65 7.49 4.84 -10.76
CA ASP A 65 7.99 5.82 -9.77
C ASP A 65 6.87 6.41 -8.92
N GLU A 66 5.70 6.62 -9.49
CA GLU A 66 4.53 7.09 -8.77
C GLU A 66 3.99 6.06 -7.79
N ALA A 67 3.93 4.78 -8.18
CA ALA A 67 3.54 3.68 -7.29
C ALA A 67 4.50 3.57 -6.11
N LYS A 68 5.81 3.65 -6.38
CA LYS A 68 6.86 3.65 -5.35
C LYS A 68 6.72 4.84 -4.40
N LYS A 69 6.47 6.05 -4.95
CA LYS A 69 6.22 7.25 -4.13
C LYS A 69 5.02 7.08 -3.21
N VAL A 70 3.91 6.52 -3.71
CA VAL A 70 2.69 6.27 -2.92
C VAL A 70 2.98 5.32 -1.75
N LEU A 71 3.78 4.27 -1.96
CA LEU A 71 4.08 3.27 -0.92
C LEU A 71 5.14 3.72 0.08
N THR A 72 6.04 4.65 -0.28
CA THR A 72 7.21 5.00 0.53
C THR A 72 7.22 6.43 1.06
N LYS A 73 6.68 7.40 0.29
CA LYS A 73 6.80 8.83 0.61
C LYS A 73 5.71 9.30 1.57
N ARG A 74 6.07 10.33 2.32
CA ARG A 74 5.12 11.14 3.08
C ARG A 74 4.28 11.98 2.11
N HIS A 75 3.01 12.15 2.40
CA HIS A 75 2.14 13.05 1.67
C HIS A 75 1.84 14.29 2.51
N LEU A 76 2.02 15.45 1.92
CA LEU A 76 1.55 16.70 2.49
C LEU A 76 0.02 16.73 2.40
N ASN A 77 -0.63 17.14 3.48
CA ASN A 77 -2.08 17.39 3.45
C ASN A 77 -2.32 18.72 2.73
N MET A 78 -2.50 18.65 1.41
CA MET A 78 -2.62 19.85 0.56
C MET A 78 -3.77 20.77 0.97
N PRO A 79 -4.99 20.28 1.28
CA PRO A 79 -6.06 21.14 1.79
C PRO A 79 -5.67 21.94 3.04
N LEU A 80 -5.03 21.30 4.01
CA LEU A 80 -4.58 21.93 5.24
C LEU A 80 -3.46 22.96 4.97
N PHE A 81 -2.55 22.63 4.05
CA PHE A 81 -1.48 23.53 3.62
C PHE A 81 -2.05 24.77 2.92
N TYR A 82 -2.96 24.60 1.96
CA TYR A 82 -3.59 25.75 1.27
C TYR A 82 -4.44 26.61 2.22
N SER A 83 -5.11 26.02 3.21
CA SER A 83 -5.86 26.78 4.22
C SER A 83 -4.90 27.68 5.05
N ALA A 84 -3.74 27.17 5.43
CA ALA A 84 -2.73 27.95 6.16
C ALA A 84 -2.21 29.11 5.32
N VAL A 85 -1.89 28.87 4.04
CA VAL A 85 -1.43 29.93 3.12
C VAL A 85 -2.49 30.99 2.91
N LEU A 86 -3.75 30.60 2.66
CA LEU A 86 -4.86 31.52 2.47
C LEU A 86 -5.11 32.39 3.71
N SER A 87 -5.03 31.82 4.90
CA SER A 87 -5.17 32.56 6.16
C SER A 87 -4.07 33.61 6.34
N LEU A 88 -2.83 33.30 5.94
CA LEU A 88 -1.73 34.27 5.97
C LEU A 88 -1.93 35.42 4.97
N LEU A 89 -2.40 35.13 3.76
CA LEU A 89 -2.70 36.14 2.75
C LEU A 89 -3.81 37.07 3.22
N LEU A 90 -4.86 36.52 3.82
CA LEU A 90 -5.96 37.28 4.40
C LEU A 90 -5.49 38.17 5.55
N ALA A 91 -4.64 37.65 6.43
CA ALA A 91 -4.05 38.44 7.52
C ALA A 91 -3.25 39.63 6.98
N ALA A 92 -2.41 39.42 5.95
CA ALA A 92 -1.65 40.49 5.33
C ALA A 92 -2.55 41.60 4.72
N LEU A 93 -3.63 41.20 4.05
CA LEU A 93 -4.61 42.13 3.49
C LEU A 93 -5.30 42.95 4.60
N LEU A 94 -5.68 42.31 5.70
CA LEU A 94 -6.33 43.00 6.82
C LEU A 94 -5.43 43.99 7.53
N VAL A 95 -4.14 43.70 7.63
CA VAL A 95 -3.13 44.68 8.10
C VAL A 95 -3.09 45.87 7.22
N LEU A 96 -3.03 45.71 5.89
CA LEU A 96 -3.05 46.82 4.92
C LEU A 96 -4.30 47.68 5.01
N LEU A 97 -5.44 47.06 5.41
CA LEU A 97 -6.72 47.78 5.61
C LEU A 97 -6.85 48.39 7.00
N GLY A 98 -5.81 48.36 7.85
CA GLY A 98 -5.78 48.94 9.19
C GLY A 98 -6.54 48.11 10.24
N ASN A 99 -7.00 46.89 9.92
CA ASN A 99 -7.75 46.04 10.86
C ASN A 99 -6.81 45.02 11.54
N THR A 100 -6.05 45.52 12.54
CA THR A 100 -5.00 44.74 13.22
C THR A 100 -5.52 43.64 14.13
N GLU A 101 -6.70 43.80 14.70
CA GLU A 101 -7.32 42.80 15.61
C GLU A 101 -7.70 41.53 14.84
N ILE A 102 -8.45 41.68 13.74
CA ILE A 102 -8.84 40.54 12.92
C ILE A 102 -7.61 39.92 12.22
N ALA A 103 -6.63 40.75 11.82
CA ALA A 103 -5.38 40.28 11.27
C ALA A 103 -4.60 39.39 12.25
N SER A 104 -4.56 39.74 13.54
CA SER A 104 -3.91 38.95 14.57
C SER A 104 -4.61 37.58 14.79
N ALA A 105 -5.94 37.57 14.75
CA ALA A 105 -6.71 36.33 14.81
C ALA A 105 -6.44 35.41 13.58
N CYS A 106 -6.35 35.98 12.38
CA CYS A 106 -6.03 35.24 11.16
C CYS A 106 -4.59 34.67 11.18
N THR A 107 -3.62 35.43 11.72
CA THR A 107 -2.24 34.93 11.85
C THR A 107 -2.14 33.79 12.85
N THR A 108 -2.83 33.88 13.99
CA THR A 108 -2.90 32.82 15.00
C THR A 108 -3.53 31.55 14.39
N PHE A 109 -4.63 31.69 13.65
CA PHE A 109 -5.27 30.57 12.97
C PHE A 109 -4.36 29.92 11.90
N ALA A 110 -3.67 30.74 11.10
CA ALA A 110 -2.68 30.27 10.14
C ALA A 110 -1.54 29.50 10.81
N PHE A 111 -1.07 29.95 11.96
CA PHE A 111 -0.04 29.26 12.74
C PHE A 111 -0.52 27.87 13.20
N VAL A 112 -1.73 27.79 13.76
CA VAL A 112 -2.34 26.50 14.19
C VAL A 112 -2.46 25.55 13.00
N LEU A 113 -2.93 26.03 11.84
CA LEU A 113 -3.02 25.23 10.62
C LEU A 113 -1.66 24.76 10.13
N SER A 114 -0.64 25.60 10.22
CA SER A 114 0.74 25.26 9.81
C SER A 114 1.34 24.19 10.70
N VAL A 115 1.16 24.29 12.03
CA VAL A 115 1.55 23.25 12.99
C VAL A 115 0.79 21.96 12.73
N GLY A 116 -0.52 22.01 12.50
CA GLY A 116 -1.35 20.87 12.13
C GLY A 116 -0.86 20.19 10.83
N THR A 117 -0.48 20.99 9.84
CA THR A 117 0.09 20.48 8.56
C THR A 117 1.42 19.77 8.80
N ALA A 118 2.31 20.32 9.62
CA ALA A 118 3.60 19.72 9.95
C ALA A 118 3.43 18.39 10.71
N ILE A 119 2.51 18.35 11.67
CA ILE A 119 2.16 17.14 12.41
C ILE A 119 1.59 16.08 11.45
N ALA A 120 0.60 16.45 10.63
CA ALA A 120 -0.01 15.55 9.65
C ALA A 120 1.04 15.00 8.66
N PHE A 121 1.99 15.82 8.21
CA PHE A 121 3.10 15.40 7.36
C PHE A 121 4.03 14.41 8.08
N LYS A 122 4.39 14.67 9.34
CA LYS A 122 5.22 13.78 10.16
C LYS A 122 4.60 12.37 10.29
N PHE A 123 3.28 12.30 10.44
CA PHE A 123 2.54 11.05 10.58
C PHE A 123 2.02 10.45 9.27
N SER A 124 2.26 11.10 8.13
CA SER A 124 1.75 10.64 6.82
C SER A 124 2.50 9.46 6.22
N ARG A 125 3.65 9.04 6.79
CA ARG A 125 4.33 7.81 6.33
C ARG A 125 3.42 6.60 6.56
N PRO A 126 3.36 5.67 5.60
CA PRO A 126 2.67 4.40 5.82
C PRO A 126 3.49 3.57 6.81
N LYS A 127 3.23 3.73 8.11
CA LYS A 127 3.96 3.02 9.18
C LYS A 127 3.89 1.50 9.04
N ASN A 128 2.84 1.03 8.37
CA ASN A 128 2.52 -0.39 8.27
C ASN A 128 2.84 -0.99 6.89
N ILE A 129 3.50 -0.25 5.99
CA ILE A 129 4.01 -0.79 4.74
C ILE A 129 5.52 -0.96 4.86
N MET A 130 5.98 -2.18 4.68
CA MET A 130 7.37 -2.54 4.53
C MET A 130 7.58 -2.99 3.09
N LEU A 131 8.43 -2.28 2.34
CA LEU A 131 8.70 -2.53 0.94
C LEU A 131 10.18 -2.87 0.76
N LYS A 132 10.44 -3.96 0.05
CA LYS A 132 11.75 -4.31 -0.49
C LYS A 132 11.70 -4.35 -2.02
N VAL A 133 12.69 -3.71 -2.64
CA VAL A 133 12.91 -3.77 -4.08
C VAL A 133 14.22 -4.53 -4.27
N PRO A 134 14.15 -5.81 -4.67
CA PRO A 134 15.34 -6.63 -4.86
C PRO A 134 16.18 -6.14 -6.05
N GLY A 135 17.50 -6.38 -5.98
CA GLY A 135 18.40 -6.12 -7.12
C GLY A 135 18.18 -7.13 -8.26
N ASP A 136 17.84 -8.39 -7.91
CA ASP A 136 17.50 -9.42 -8.88
C ASP A 136 16.00 -9.36 -9.23
N PHE A 137 15.65 -9.81 -10.44
CA PHE A 137 14.24 -9.87 -10.83
C PHE A 137 13.53 -11.08 -10.21
N VAL A 138 12.65 -10.84 -9.26
CA VAL A 138 11.80 -11.85 -8.61
C VAL A 138 10.49 -11.98 -9.37
N HIS A 139 10.28 -13.10 -10.08
CA HIS A 139 9.10 -13.32 -10.94
C HIS A 139 7.92 -13.99 -10.20
N ALA A 140 8.04 -14.34 -8.94
CA ALA A 140 6.96 -14.97 -8.17
C ALA A 140 5.76 -14.01 -7.98
N LYS A 141 4.54 -14.57 -7.97
CA LYS A 141 3.32 -13.88 -7.59
C LYS A 141 2.69 -14.67 -6.45
N LEU A 142 2.79 -14.08 -5.26
CA LEU A 142 2.38 -14.71 -4.01
C LEU A 142 1.69 -13.68 -3.12
N TYR A 143 0.51 -14.02 -2.66
CA TYR A 143 -0.31 -13.20 -1.77
C TYR A 143 -0.69 -14.05 -0.56
N ILE A 144 -0.31 -13.65 0.64
CA ILE A 144 -0.53 -14.42 1.84
C ILE A 144 -1.25 -13.54 2.86
N GLY A 145 -2.36 -14.04 3.36
CA GLY A 145 -3.11 -13.45 4.47
C GLY A 145 -3.02 -14.30 5.72
N ASP A 146 -3.93 -14.05 6.67
CA ASP A 146 -3.93 -14.73 7.96
C ASP A 146 -4.30 -16.23 7.85
N SER A 147 -5.19 -16.60 6.92
CA SER A 147 -5.71 -17.96 6.78
C SER A 147 -5.81 -18.46 5.33
N ILE A 148 -5.40 -17.64 4.37
CA ILE A 148 -5.52 -17.92 2.94
C ILE A 148 -4.23 -17.47 2.28
N ALA A 149 -3.73 -18.27 1.32
CA ALA A 149 -2.69 -17.83 0.41
C ALA A 149 -3.16 -17.99 -1.04
N ILE A 150 -2.63 -17.17 -1.93
CA ILE A 150 -2.89 -17.22 -3.36
C ILE A 150 -1.56 -17.15 -4.08
N GLN A 151 -1.34 -18.07 -4.99
CA GLN A 151 -0.20 -18.08 -5.90
C GLN A 151 -0.65 -18.25 -7.34
N GLY A 152 0.18 -17.84 -8.31
CA GLY A 152 -0.14 -18.05 -9.72
C GLY A 152 0.52 -17.04 -10.64
N SER A 153 -0.18 -16.66 -11.73
CA SER A 153 0.37 -15.77 -12.76
C SER A 153 0.01 -14.30 -12.58
N ALA A 154 -1.02 -13.97 -11.79
CA ALA A 154 -1.58 -12.63 -11.66
C ALA A 154 -0.62 -11.64 -10.97
N ASN A 155 -0.18 -10.61 -11.68
CA ASN A 155 0.55 -9.49 -11.10
C ASN A 155 -0.38 -8.53 -10.35
N LEU A 156 0.15 -7.79 -9.39
CA LEU A 156 -0.61 -6.77 -8.65
C LEU A 156 -0.75 -5.48 -9.47
N THR A 157 -1.34 -5.60 -10.63
CA THR A 157 -1.61 -4.53 -11.57
C THR A 157 -3.07 -4.58 -12.03
N TYR A 158 -3.62 -3.45 -12.46
CA TYR A 158 -4.99 -3.41 -12.97
C TYR A 158 -5.18 -4.42 -14.12
N LYS A 159 -4.23 -4.45 -15.06
CA LYS A 159 -4.27 -5.37 -16.20
C LYS A 159 -4.20 -6.84 -15.75
N GLY A 160 -3.28 -7.19 -14.85
CA GLY A 160 -3.15 -8.55 -14.31
C GLY A 160 -4.36 -9.01 -13.50
N MET A 161 -5.05 -8.08 -12.85
CA MET A 161 -6.19 -8.41 -12.00
C MET A 161 -7.54 -8.44 -12.72
N HIS A 162 -7.71 -7.63 -13.80
CA HIS A 162 -9.03 -7.38 -14.40
C HIS A 162 -9.11 -7.70 -15.90
N SER A 163 -7.98 -7.78 -16.61
CA SER A 163 -7.98 -7.87 -18.08
C SER A 163 -7.35 -9.14 -18.60
N ASN A 164 -6.23 -9.57 -18.03
CA ASN A 164 -5.55 -10.78 -18.47
C ASN A 164 -6.31 -12.04 -18.05
N VAL A 165 -6.16 -13.10 -18.82
CA VAL A 165 -6.49 -14.45 -18.37
C VAL A 165 -5.35 -14.93 -17.49
N GLU A 166 -5.62 -15.06 -16.20
CA GLU A 166 -4.64 -15.48 -15.19
C GLU A 166 -5.05 -16.83 -14.61
N HIS A 167 -4.05 -17.60 -14.20
CA HIS A 167 -4.25 -18.85 -13.45
C HIS A 167 -3.77 -18.64 -12.03
N ILE A 168 -4.64 -18.88 -11.06
CA ILE A 168 -4.34 -18.75 -9.64
C ILE A 168 -4.80 -19.97 -8.86
N GLU A 169 -4.07 -20.28 -7.80
CA GLU A 169 -4.42 -21.29 -6.79
C GLU A 169 -4.75 -20.56 -5.49
N VAL A 170 -5.93 -20.81 -4.96
CA VAL A 170 -6.41 -20.29 -3.67
C VAL A 170 -6.28 -21.38 -2.64
N ILE A 171 -5.38 -21.23 -1.69
CA ILE A 171 -4.95 -22.23 -0.72
C ILE A 171 -5.56 -21.91 0.64
N TYR A 172 -6.31 -22.86 1.20
CA TYR A 172 -6.99 -22.74 2.50
C TYR A 172 -6.34 -23.60 3.58
N ASP A 173 -5.43 -24.50 3.20
CA ASP A 173 -4.73 -25.37 4.15
C ASP A 173 -3.78 -24.53 5.02
N LYS A 174 -3.99 -24.58 6.34
CA LYS A 174 -3.23 -23.77 7.31
C LYS A 174 -1.72 -24.06 7.29
N GLN A 175 -1.34 -25.34 7.07
CA GLN A 175 0.08 -25.71 7.03
C GLN A 175 0.74 -25.21 5.74
N ALA A 176 0.01 -25.28 4.61
CA ALA A 176 0.48 -24.74 3.35
C ALA A 176 0.62 -23.22 3.40
N VAL A 177 -0.37 -22.50 3.98
CA VAL A 177 -0.28 -21.04 4.19
C VAL A 177 0.94 -20.67 5.04
N LYS A 178 1.19 -21.43 6.13
CA LYS A 178 2.38 -21.21 6.98
C LYS A 178 3.68 -21.41 6.20
N ARG A 179 3.79 -22.48 5.42
CA ARG A 179 4.99 -22.74 4.58
C ARG A 179 5.21 -21.64 3.54
N LEU A 180 4.16 -21.16 2.90
CA LEU A 180 4.26 -20.03 1.97
C LEU A 180 4.69 -18.73 2.67
N ALA A 181 4.25 -18.53 3.92
CA ALA A 181 4.75 -17.41 4.72
C ALA A 181 6.25 -17.55 5.08
N GLU A 182 6.72 -18.76 5.37
CA GLU A 182 8.14 -19.07 5.58
C GLU A 182 8.93 -18.84 4.28
N GLU A 183 8.39 -19.23 3.13
CA GLU A 183 8.98 -18.95 1.82
C GLU A 183 9.07 -17.45 1.53
N PHE A 184 8.01 -16.69 1.84
CA PHE A 184 8.04 -15.23 1.77
C PHE A 184 9.20 -14.67 2.60
N TRP A 185 9.37 -15.13 3.85
CA TRP A 185 10.45 -14.64 4.71
C TRP A 185 11.83 -15.04 4.20
N ARG A 186 11.97 -16.18 3.52
CA ARG A 186 13.20 -16.58 2.84
C ARG A 186 13.54 -15.62 1.70
N ILE A 187 12.56 -15.27 0.86
CA ILE A 187 12.70 -14.25 -0.18
C ILE A 187 13.04 -12.90 0.47
N TRP A 188 12.31 -12.53 1.52
CA TRP A 188 12.52 -11.28 2.23
C TRP A 188 13.90 -11.12 2.83
N SER A 189 14.45 -12.16 3.42
CA SER A 189 15.79 -12.14 4.05
C SER A 189 16.94 -12.12 3.06
N LYS A 190 16.71 -12.58 1.82
CA LYS A 190 17.73 -12.59 0.77
C LYS A 190 18.05 -11.16 0.29
N TYR A 191 17.12 -10.26 0.37
CA TYR A 191 17.21 -8.88 -0.07
C TYR A 191 17.03 -7.89 1.08
#